data_30a68f6bf2d532331a4774ac8232bd0d
#
_entry.id   30a68f6bf2d532331a4774ac8232bd0d
#
_cell.length_a   1.000
_cell.length_b   1.000
_cell.length_c   1.000
_cell.angle_alpha   90.00
_cell.angle_beta   90.00
_cell.angle_gamma   90.00
#
_symmetry.space_group_name_H-M   'P 1'
#
loop_
_entity.id
_entity.type
_entity.pdbx_description
1 polymer ?
#
loop_
_entity_poly.entity_id
_entity_poly.type
_entity_poly.pdbx_seq_one_letter_code
_entity_poly.pdbx_strand_id
1 'polypeptide(L)'
;MKTYRSLTQEEIQQLKERSCTAVDWDEIEVVENFKTDYIYHTRFSGKVRLGVFEDEFTLAGGMRKHSGLYHATLHNVTVGDNCCIENIKNYIANYIIGDYAFIENVDIILVDGRSKFGNGVEVAVLNETGGREVPIHDRLSAHQAYILALYRHRPELICRMKVIIDQYAEENASDTGTIGHHVTIVDAGYIKNVRIGDYCKIEGAGRLKNGSLNSNEQAPIHIGYGVVCDDFIISSGSNVEDGTMLTRCFISQACHLGHNYSASDSLFFINCQEENGEACAIFAGLLRVTDHKYTLLIAGIFY
;
A
#
# COMPACT_ATOMS: atom_id res chain seq x y z
N MET A 1 -11.88 -19.75 7.73
CA MET A 1 -10.55 -19.98 7.13
C MET A 1 -10.77 -20.83 5.89
N LYS A 2 -10.29 -20.42 4.71
CA LYS A 2 -10.48 -21.21 3.47
C LYS A 2 -9.67 -22.51 3.58
N THR A 3 -10.26 -23.62 3.13
CA THR A 3 -9.55 -24.91 3.03
C THR A 3 -8.94 -25.02 1.65
N TYR A 4 -7.66 -25.40 1.60
CA TYR A 4 -6.92 -25.56 0.36
C TYR A 4 -6.52 -27.03 0.17
N ARG A 5 -6.48 -27.48 -1.08
CA ARG A 5 -5.97 -28.77 -1.53
C ARG A 5 -4.93 -28.62 -2.63
N SER A 6 -4.13 -29.63 -2.85
CA SER A 6 -3.23 -29.68 -4.02
C SER A 6 -4.04 -29.77 -5.32
N LEU A 7 -3.45 -29.32 -6.42
CA LEU A 7 -3.98 -29.51 -7.77
C LEU A 7 -4.07 -30.99 -8.14
N THR A 8 -5.12 -31.34 -8.87
CA THR A 8 -5.21 -32.66 -9.51
C THR A 8 -4.35 -32.69 -10.78
N GLN A 9 -4.00 -33.90 -11.26
CA GLN A 9 -3.25 -34.06 -12.53
C GLN A 9 -4.02 -33.51 -13.74
N GLU A 10 -5.35 -33.59 -13.71
CA GLU A 10 -6.20 -33.02 -14.77
C GLU A 10 -6.15 -31.50 -14.78
N GLU A 11 -6.25 -30.85 -13.62
CA GLU A 11 -6.11 -29.39 -13.47
C GLU A 11 -4.73 -28.89 -13.90
N ILE A 12 -3.66 -29.62 -13.53
CA ILE A 12 -2.30 -29.31 -13.99
C ILE A 12 -2.20 -29.39 -15.52
N GLN A 13 -2.79 -30.41 -16.13
CA GLN A 13 -2.78 -30.58 -17.59
C GLN A 13 -3.55 -29.44 -18.27
N GLN A 14 -4.72 -29.07 -17.77
CA GLN A 14 -5.52 -27.95 -18.28
C GLN A 14 -4.77 -26.62 -18.17
N LEU A 15 -4.09 -26.36 -17.05
CA LEU A 15 -3.27 -25.16 -16.88
C LEU A 15 -2.09 -25.11 -17.85
N LYS A 16 -1.42 -26.24 -18.10
CA LYS A 16 -0.35 -26.35 -19.11
C LYS A 16 -0.87 -26.05 -20.53
N GLU A 17 -2.04 -26.54 -20.88
CA GLU A 17 -2.69 -26.27 -22.17
C GLU A 17 -3.03 -24.79 -22.36
N ARG A 18 -3.27 -24.06 -21.28
CA ARG A 18 -3.47 -22.60 -21.23
C ARG A 18 -2.16 -21.82 -21.11
N SER A 19 -1.03 -22.45 -21.41
CA SER A 19 0.30 -21.86 -21.36
C SER A 19 0.73 -21.38 -19.96
N CYS A 20 0.21 -22.01 -18.92
CA CYS A 20 0.68 -21.78 -17.57
C CYS A 20 1.90 -22.65 -17.24
N THR A 21 2.79 -22.13 -16.40
CA THR A 21 4.00 -22.85 -15.97
C THR A 21 4.19 -22.73 -14.47
N ALA A 22 4.76 -23.74 -13.85
CA ALA A 22 5.17 -23.70 -12.45
C ALA A 22 6.58 -24.22 -12.30
N VAL A 23 7.32 -23.70 -11.32
CA VAL A 23 8.61 -24.27 -10.90
C VAL A 23 8.38 -25.64 -10.26
N ASP A 24 7.39 -25.70 -9.38
CA ASP A 24 6.90 -26.95 -8.77
C ASP A 24 5.36 -26.86 -8.67
N TRP A 25 4.66 -27.83 -9.26
CA TRP A 25 3.19 -27.89 -9.22
C TRP A 25 2.66 -28.33 -7.86
N ASP A 26 3.45 -29.03 -7.06
CA ASP A 26 3.06 -29.52 -5.73
C ASP A 26 3.02 -28.37 -4.69
N GLU A 27 3.65 -27.22 -4.98
CA GLU A 27 3.58 -26.02 -4.15
C GLU A 27 2.33 -25.15 -4.40
N ILE A 28 1.49 -25.54 -5.39
CA ILE A 28 0.27 -24.80 -5.72
C ILE A 28 -0.92 -25.46 -5.02
N GLU A 29 -1.58 -24.70 -4.18
CA GLU A 29 -2.78 -25.10 -3.45
C GLU A 29 -3.99 -24.30 -3.98
N VAL A 30 -5.14 -24.95 -4.09
CA VAL A 30 -6.39 -24.35 -4.59
C VAL A 30 -7.55 -24.64 -3.66
N VAL A 31 -8.59 -23.80 -3.68
CA VAL A 31 -9.84 -24.09 -2.95
C VAL A 31 -10.57 -25.30 -3.55
N GLU A 32 -11.49 -25.90 -2.76
CA GLU A 32 -12.17 -27.14 -3.15
C GLU A 32 -12.92 -27.05 -4.49
N ASN A 33 -13.60 -25.94 -4.75
CA ASN A 33 -14.39 -25.65 -5.96
C ASN A 33 -13.61 -24.89 -7.05
N PHE A 34 -12.29 -25.00 -7.06
CA PHE A 34 -11.42 -24.35 -8.03
C PHE A 34 -11.73 -24.79 -9.46
N LYS A 35 -11.64 -23.83 -10.41
CA LYS A 35 -11.75 -24.03 -11.85
C LYS A 35 -10.59 -23.35 -12.57
N THR A 36 -10.08 -23.99 -13.61
CA THR A 36 -8.93 -23.51 -14.39
C THR A 36 -9.29 -22.53 -15.50
N ASP A 37 -10.60 -22.28 -15.75
CA ASP A 37 -11.10 -21.66 -16.99
C ASP A 37 -10.58 -20.25 -17.29
N TYR A 38 -10.26 -19.49 -16.27
CA TYR A 38 -9.83 -18.09 -16.39
C TYR A 38 -8.39 -17.85 -15.96
N ILE A 39 -7.51 -18.84 -16.19
CA ILE A 39 -6.08 -18.75 -15.90
C ILE A 39 -5.27 -19.03 -17.15
N TYR A 40 -4.59 -17.99 -17.67
CA TYR A 40 -3.83 -18.06 -18.91
C TYR A 40 -2.46 -17.43 -18.78
N HIS A 41 -1.44 -18.00 -19.44
CA HIS A 41 -0.10 -17.43 -19.55
C HIS A 41 0.49 -16.98 -18.20
N THR A 42 0.19 -17.72 -17.14
CA THR A 42 0.60 -17.39 -15.79
C THR A 42 1.75 -18.30 -15.33
N ARG A 43 2.77 -17.69 -14.73
CA ARG A 43 3.90 -18.41 -14.15
C ARG A 43 3.81 -18.43 -12.64
N PHE A 44 3.91 -19.60 -12.05
CA PHE A 44 3.88 -19.83 -10.61
C PHE A 44 5.25 -20.24 -10.07
N SER A 45 5.58 -19.77 -8.88
CA SER A 45 6.83 -20.11 -8.17
C SER A 45 6.62 -20.03 -6.65
N GLY A 46 7.23 -20.92 -5.90
CA GLY A 46 7.03 -21.03 -4.47
C GLY A 46 5.58 -21.35 -4.11
N LYS A 47 5.21 -21.12 -2.86
CA LYS A 47 3.89 -21.47 -2.36
C LYS A 47 2.82 -20.50 -2.87
N VAL A 48 1.96 -20.98 -3.77
CA VAL A 48 0.86 -20.19 -4.33
C VAL A 48 -0.47 -20.81 -3.94
N ARG A 49 -1.40 -19.95 -3.48
CA ARG A 49 -2.77 -20.34 -3.15
C ARG A 49 -3.76 -19.58 -3.99
N LEU A 50 -4.71 -20.26 -4.60
CA LEU A 50 -5.70 -19.65 -5.50
C LEU A 50 -7.12 -19.88 -4.98
N GLY A 51 -7.92 -18.80 -5.00
CA GLY A 51 -9.36 -18.82 -4.81
C GLY A 51 -10.13 -19.21 -6.06
N VAL A 52 -11.42 -18.92 -6.11
CA VAL A 52 -12.29 -19.11 -7.28
C VAL A 52 -12.31 -17.86 -8.16
N PHE A 53 -12.61 -18.03 -9.46
CA PHE A 53 -12.77 -16.94 -10.42
C PHE A 53 -14.10 -17.15 -11.16
N GLU A 54 -15.19 -16.62 -10.61
CA GLU A 54 -16.56 -16.84 -11.11
C GLU A 54 -17.32 -15.56 -11.45
N ASP A 55 -16.75 -14.39 -11.10
CA ASP A 55 -17.40 -13.10 -11.25
C ASP A 55 -16.77 -12.23 -12.34
N GLU A 56 -17.44 -11.13 -12.68
CA GLU A 56 -17.00 -10.16 -13.67
C GLU A 56 -16.90 -8.75 -13.08
N PHE A 57 -15.90 -8.01 -13.53
CA PHE A 57 -15.75 -6.58 -13.27
C PHE A 57 -16.41 -5.78 -14.38
N THR A 58 -17.10 -4.69 -14.02
CA THR A 58 -17.59 -3.70 -14.98
C THR A 58 -16.67 -2.49 -14.92
N LEU A 59 -15.93 -2.27 -16.00
CA LEU A 59 -14.99 -1.15 -16.13
C LEU A 59 -15.67 0.11 -16.69
N ALA A 60 -14.93 1.23 -16.69
CA ALA A 60 -15.39 2.47 -17.28
C ALA A 60 -15.82 2.25 -18.76
N GLY A 61 -16.89 2.91 -19.17
CA GLY A 61 -17.47 2.71 -20.52
C GLY A 61 -18.31 1.44 -20.66
N GLY A 62 -18.52 0.65 -19.58
CA GLY A 62 -19.38 -0.54 -19.59
C GLY A 62 -18.72 -1.81 -20.10
N MET A 63 -17.39 -1.81 -20.29
CA MET A 63 -16.64 -3.02 -20.64
C MET A 63 -16.69 -4.03 -19.50
N ARG A 64 -16.98 -5.28 -19.80
CA ARG A 64 -16.98 -6.38 -18.82
C ARG A 64 -15.69 -7.18 -18.93
N LYS A 65 -15.12 -7.54 -17.80
CA LYS A 65 -13.89 -8.31 -17.69
C LYS A 65 -14.05 -9.39 -16.62
N HIS A 66 -13.82 -10.63 -17.00
CA HIS A 66 -13.95 -11.75 -16.08
C HIS A 66 -12.78 -11.78 -15.09
N SER A 67 -13.07 -12.16 -13.83
CA SER A 67 -12.05 -12.48 -12.84
C SER A 67 -11.12 -13.59 -13.34
N GLY A 68 -9.87 -13.57 -12.96
CA GLY A 68 -8.90 -14.55 -13.44
C GLY A 68 -7.45 -14.06 -13.36
N LEU A 69 -6.55 -14.89 -13.87
CA LEU A 69 -5.11 -14.60 -13.95
C LEU A 69 -4.67 -14.62 -15.42
N TYR A 70 -4.13 -13.49 -15.89
CA TYR A 70 -3.75 -13.32 -17.29
C TYR A 70 -2.39 -12.66 -17.41
N HIS A 71 -1.42 -13.33 -18.05
CA HIS A 71 -0.07 -12.78 -18.23
C HIS A 71 0.56 -12.29 -16.92
N ALA A 72 0.58 -13.13 -15.89
CA ALA A 72 1.09 -12.80 -14.57
C ALA A 72 2.22 -13.76 -14.14
N THR A 73 3.13 -13.25 -13.31
CA THR A 73 4.13 -14.08 -12.60
C THR A 73 3.93 -13.90 -11.10
N LEU A 74 3.64 -15.00 -10.40
CA LEU A 74 3.33 -15.02 -8.97
C LEU A 74 4.34 -15.86 -8.22
N HIS A 75 4.93 -15.29 -7.14
CA HIS A 75 5.87 -15.97 -6.27
C HIS A 75 5.47 -15.84 -4.80
N ASN A 76 5.20 -16.95 -4.12
CA ASN A 76 4.71 -16.95 -2.73
C ASN A 76 3.49 -16.05 -2.53
N VAL A 77 2.43 -16.24 -3.32
CA VAL A 77 1.25 -15.38 -3.30
C VAL A 77 -0.01 -16.17 -2.96
N THR A 78 -0.83 -15.63 -2.08
CA THR A 78 -2.21 -16.10 -1.89
C THR A 78 -3.15 -15.15 -2.62
N VAL A 79 -3.94 -15.64 -3.56
CA VAL A 79 -4.95 -14.88 -4.31
C VAL A 79 -6.33 -15.23 -3.78
N GLY A 80 -7.09 -14.23 -3.41
CA GLY A 80 -8.48 -14.34 -2.93
C GLY A 80 -9.46 -14.74 -4.04
N ASP A 81 -10.75 -14.76 -3.69
CA ASP A 81 -11.80 -15.09 -4.66
C ASP A 81 -12.09 -13.90 -5.58
N ASN A 82 -12.43 -14.22 -6.81
CA ASN A 82 -12.89 -13.27 -7.83
C ASN A 82 -11.92 -12.09 -8.07
N CYS A 83 -10.62 -12.34 -7.90
CA CYS A 83 -9.61 -11.37 -8.29
C CYS A 83 -9.40 -11.35 -9.81
N CYS A 84 -9.04 -10.19 -10.36
CA CYS A 84 -8.52 -10.06 -11.72
C CYS A 84 -7.09 -9.56 -11.66
N ILE A 85 -6.12 -10.38 -12.08
CA ILE A 85 -4.71 -10.02 -12.12
C ILE A 85 -4.21 -10.19 -13.55
N GLU A 86 -3.88 -9.07 -14.19
CA GLU A 86 -3.54 -9.09 -15.61
C GLU A 86 -2.37 -8.17 -15.97
N ASN A 87 -1.58 -8.60 -16.92
CA ASN A 87 -0.45 -7.84 -17.49
C ASN A 87 0.55 -7.36 -16.42
N ILE A 88 1.02 -8.28 -15.58
CA ILE A 88 2.09 -7.98 -14.63
C ILE A 88 3.43 -8.09 -15.37
N LYS A 89 4.09 -6.95 -15.56
CA LYS A 89 5.30 -6.85 -16.40
C LYS A 89 6.47 -7.65 -15.85
N ASN A 90 6.65 -7.65 -14.53
CA ASN A 90 7.69 -8.43 -13.85
C ASN A 90 7.06 -9.54 -13.01
N TYR A 91 6.72 -9.26 -11.74
CA TYR A 91 6.11 -10.25 -10.85
C TYR A 91 5.42 -9.63 -9.64
N ILE A 92 4.56 -10.43 -9.02
CA ILE A 92 4.04 -10.19 -7.65
C ILE A 92 4.69 -11.22 -6.74
N ALA A 93 5.28 -10.77 -5.62
CA ALA A 93 5.96 -11.66 -4.68
C ALA A 93 5.66 -11.37 -3.22
N ASN A 94 5.44 -12.44 -2.43
CA ASN A 94 5.27 -12.40 -0.99
C ASN A 94 4.07 -11.57 -0.55
N TYR A 95 2.89 -11.80 -1.15
CA TYR A 95 1.65 -11.09 -0.83
C TYR A 95 0.45 -12.02 -0.59
N ILE A 96 -0.41 -11.58 0.31
CA ILE A 96 -1.78 -12.07 0.44
C ILE A 96 -2.70 -11.04 -0.17
N ILE A 97 -3.43 -11.43 -1.21
CA ILE A 97 -4.37 -10.58 -1.96
C ILE A 97 -5.79 -10.97 -1.54
N GLY A 98 -6.55 -10.01 -1.07
CA GLY A 98 -7.95 -10.16 -0.66
C GLY A 98 -8.89 -10.41 -1.83
N ASP A 99 -10.14 -10.73 -1.52
CA ASP A 99 -11.14 -11.05 -2.53
C ASP A 99 -11.51 -9.80 -3.36
N TYR A 100 -11.89 -9.99 -4.62
CA TYR A 100 -12.29 -8.93 -5.56
C TYR A 100 -11.21 -7.86 -5.83
N ALA A 101 -9.94 -8.20 -5.67
CA ALA A 101 -8.86 -7.29 -6.06
C ALA A 101 -8.72 -7.25 -7.59
N PHE A 102 -8.58 -6.03 -8.13
CA PHE A 102 -8.35 -5.77 -9.55
C PHE A 102 -6.96 -5.17 -9.75
N ILE A 103 -6.04 -5.93 -10.34
CA ILE A 103 -4.63 -5.54 -10.52
C ILE A 103 -4.28 -5.67 -11.99
N GLU A 104 -4.01 -4.56 -12.65
CA GLU A 104 -3.76 -4.53 -14.11
C GLU A 104 -2.63 -3.59 -14.47
N ASN A 105 -1.80 -3.99 -15.42
CA ASN A 105 -0.71 -3.16 -15.97
C ASN A 105 0.30 -2.70 -14.92
N VAL A 106 0.66 -3.54 -13.97
CA VAL A 106 1.60 -3.19 -12.90
C VAL A 106 2.99 -3.71 -13.22
N ASP A 107 4.02 -2.91 -12.94
CA ASP A 107 5.38 -3.34 -13.18
C ASP A 107 5.82 -4.41 -12.18
N ILE A 108 5.82 -4.10 -10.88
CA ILE A 108 6.24 -5.04 -9.84
C ILE A 108 5.58 -4.73 -8.49
N ILE A 109 5.16 -5.79 -7.78
CA ILE A 109 4.68 -5.71 -6.40
C ILE A 109 5.44 -6.74 -5.56
N LEU A 110 6.20 -6.30 -4.55
CA LEU A 110 6.96 -7.25 -3.73
C LEU A 110 7.12 -6.82 -2.27
N VAL A 111 7.26 -7.82 -1.40
CA VAL A 111 7.89 -7.63 -0.09
C VAL A 111 9.28 -8.28 -0.15
N ASP A 112 10.30 -7.51 0.22
CA ASP A 112 11.70 -7.92 0.23
C ASP A 112 12.22 -7.91 1.67
N GLY A 113 12.43 -9.11 2.21
CA GLY A 113 12.78 -9.32 3.59
C GLY A 113 11.67 -8.94 4.57
N ARG A 114 12.03 -8.76 5.85
CA ARG A 114 11.09 -8.37 6.91
C ARG A 114 10.84 -6.87 6.87
N SER A 115 9.61 -6.46 6.64
CA SER A 115 9.19 -5.05 6.54
C SER A 115 8.27 -4.67 7.70
N LYS A 116 8.41 -3.43 8.20
CA LYS A 116 7.50 -2.79 9.16
C LYS A 116 6.43 -1.95 8.47
N PHE A 117 6.44 -1.89 7.14
CA PHE A 117 5.47 -1.16 6.31
C PHE A 117 5.30 0.31 6.74
N GLY A 118 6.41 1.03 6.92
CA GLY A 118 6.45 2.42 7.35
C GLY A 118 6.33 2.66 8.85
N ASN A 119 5.90 1.66 9.64
CA ASN A 119 5.81 1.79 11.09
C ASN A 119 7.20 1.91 11.73
N GLY A 120 7.38 2.88 12.62
CA GLY A 120 8.65 3.14 13.31
C GLY A 120 9.62 4.02 12.52
N VAL A 121 9.26 4.48 11.31
CA VAL A 121 10.07 5.47 10.58
C VAL A 121 10.10 6.77 11.37
N GLU A 122 11.27 7.28 11.66
CA GLU A 122 11.45 8.55 12.37
C GLU A 122 11.32 9.73 11.39
N VAL A 123 10.42 10.65 11.69
CA VAL A 123 10.14 11.87 10.92
C VAL A 123 10.71 13.06 11.68
N ALA A 124 11.67 13.77 11.09
CA ALA A 124 12.36 14.89 11.71
C ALA A 124 11.53 16.19 11.61
N VAL A 125 10.52 16.33 12.47
CA VAL A 125 9.63 17.50 12.45
C VAL A 125 10.24 18.70 13.18
N LEU A 126 9.81 19.91 12.80
CA LEU A 126 10.15 21.21 13.43
C LEU A 126 11.62 21.59 13.39
N ASN A 127 12.48 20.78 12.81
CA ASN A 127 13.90 21.08 12.66
C ASN A 127 14.51 20.16 11.59
N GLU A 128 14.90 20.71 10.47
CA GLU A 128 15.53 19.98 9.37
C GLU A 128 16.84 19.28 9.77
N THR A 129 17.51 19.76 10.80
CA THR A 129 18.74 19.15 11.33
C THR A 129 18.47 18.05 12.35
N GLY A 130 17.20 17.72 12.62
CA GLY A 130 16.80 16.67 13.56
C GLY A 130 16.72 17.12 15.03
N GLY A 131 16.55 16.15 15.93
CA GLY A 131 16.43 16.37 17.38
C GLY A 131 14.99 16.39 17.89
N ARG A 132 14.01 16.29 17.00
CA ARG A 132 12.57 16.21 17.34
C ARG A 132 11.85 15.11 16.55
N GLU A 133 12.53 13.99 16.32
CA GLU A 133 12.02 12.88 15.54
C GLU A 133 10.78 12.27 16.21
N VAL A 134 9.74 12.11 15.40
CA VAL A 134 8.50 11.43 15.75
C VAL A 134 8.45 10.12 14.97
N PRO A 135 8.54 8.96 15.63
CA PRO A 135 8.34 7.68 14.96
C PRO A 135 6.86 7.56 14.55
N ILE A 136 6.62 7.48 13.25
CA ILE A 136 5.26 7.32 12.70
C ILE A 136 4.78 5.88 12.84
N HIS A 137 3.48 5.72 13.01
CA HIS A 137 2.82 4.41 13.06
C HIS A 137 1.34 4.53 12.72
N ASP A 138 0.69 3.42 12.37
CA ASP A 138 -0.69 3.39 11.86
C ASP A 138 -1.73 4.08 12.80
N ARG A 139 -1.44 4.17 14.09
CA ARG A 139 -2.32 4.76 15.12
C ARG A 139 -1.85 6.11 15.63
N LEU A 140 -0.94 6.79 14.92
CA LEU A 140 -0.42 8.08 15.34
C LEU A 140 -1.52 9.14 15.34
N SER A 141 -1.69 9.82 16.47
CA SER A 141 -2.57 10.98 16.61
C SER A 141 -1.78 12.28 16.72
N ALA A 142 -2.43 13.42 16.40
CA ALA A 142 -1.83 14.74 16.54
C ALA A 142 -1.34 15.01 17.99
N HIS A 143 -2.12 14.59 18.99
CA HIS A 143 -1.74 14.74 20.40
C HIS A 143 -0.48 13.95 20.76
N GLN A 144 -0.39 12.70 20.28
CA GLN A 144 0.78 11.86 20.51
C GLN A 144 2.03 12.43 19.84
N ALA A 145 1.89 12.85 18.59
CA ALA A 145 2.98 13.49 17.84
C ALA A 145 3.43 14.81 18.50
N TYR A 146 2.47 15.62 18.98
CA TYR A 146 2.76 16.85 19.71
C TYR A 146 3.60 16.58 20.99
N ILE A 147 3.22 15.57 21.77
CA ILE A 147 3.97 15.19 22.96
C ILE A 147 5.38 14.73 22.58
N LEU A 148 5.52 13.86 21.58
CA LEU A 148 6.80 13.35 21.12
C LEU A 148 7.73 14.48 20.62
N ALA A 149 7.21 15.45 19.88
CA ALA A 149 8.00 16.55 19.32
C ALA A 149 8.38 17.63 20.34
N LEU A 150 7.48 17.99 21.27
CA LEU A 150 7.63 19.19 22.09
C LEU A 150 7.96 18.94 23.57
N TYR A 151 7.63 17.76 24.12
CA TYR A 151 7.91 17.45 25.53
C TYR A 151 9.31 16.89 25.76
N ARG A 152 10.30 17.36 25.00
CA ARG A 152 11.70 16.88 25.09
C ARG A 152 12.34 17.12 26.46
N HIS A 153 11.81 18.02 27.26
CA HIS A 153 12.19 18.22 28.64
C HIS A 153 11.73 17.09 29.59
N ARG A 154 10.98 16.10 29.08
CA ARG A 154 10.56 14.89 29.80
C ARG A 154 11.16 13.63 29.13
N PRO A 155 12.49 13.45 29.19
CA PRO A 155 13.16 12.39 28.40
C PRO A 155 12.68 10.98 28.74
N GLU A 156 12.32 10.69 29.97
CA GLU A 156 11.80 9.39 30.37
C GLU A 156 10.45 9.08 29.71
N LEU A 157 9.54 10.08 29.61
CA LEU A 157 8.26 9.94 28.92
C LEU A 157 8.48 9.64 27.45
N ILE A 158 9.32 10.43 26.78
CA ILE A 158 9.62 10.27 25.36
C ILE A 158 10.25 8.90 25.10
N CYS A 159 11.20 8.48 25.93
CA CYS A 159 11.83 7.16 25.80
C CYS A 159 10.79 6.04 25.92
N ARG A 160 9.90 6.08 26.90
CA ARG A 160 8.83 5.06 27.06
C ARG A 160 7.87 5.05 25.88
N MET A 161 7.48 6.21 25.36
CA MET A 161 6.61 6.29 24.18
C MET A 161 7.29 5.67 22.96
N LYS A 162 8.57 5.98 22.71
CA LYS A 162 9.33 5.39 21.60
C LYS A 162 9.43 3.87 21.75
N VAL A 163 9.71 3.33 22.93
CA VAL A 163 9.75 1.88 23.17
C VAL A 163 8.42 1.20 22.83
N ILE A 164 7.28 1.81 23.21
CA ILE A 164 5.95 1.26 22.88
C ILE A 164 5.71 1.28 21.37
N ILE A 165 6.12 2.34 20.69
CA ILE A 165 5.98 2.46 19.23
C ILE A 165 6.88 1.46 18.51
N ASP A 166 8.12 1.29 18.96
CA ASP A 166 9.04 0.31 18.40
C ASP A 166 8.52 -1.12 18.56
N GLN A 167 7.96 -1.43 19.74
CA GLN A 167 7.31 -2.71 19.99
C GLN A 167 6.11 -2.93 19.05
N TYR A 168 5.26 -1.92 18.89
CA TYR A 168 4.14 -1.97 17.93
C TYR A 168 4.64 -2.20 16.49
N ALA A 169 5.69 -1.51 16.09
CA ALA A 169 6.29 -1.65 14.76
C ALA A 169 6.86 -3.06 14.53
N GLU A 170 7.50 -3.66 15.55
CA GLU A 170 8.00 -5.04 15.48
C GLU A 170 6.88 -6.08 15.41
N GLU A 171 5.79 -5.89 16.17
CA GLU A 171 4.61 -6.78 16.15
C GLU A 171 3.90 -6.76 14.79
N ASN A 172 3.99 -5.65 14.05
CA ASN A 172 3.43 -5.49 12.71
C ASN A 172 4.40 -5.83 11.58
N ALA A 173 5.65 -6.17 11.89
CA ALA A 173 6.64 -6.51 10.89
C ALA A 173 6.39 -7.92 10.31
N SER A 174 6.46 -8.03 8.98
CA SER A 174 6.25 -9.29 8.26
C SER A 174 7.13 -9.35 7.02
N ASP A 175 7.41 -10.56 6.56
CA ASP A 175 7.99 -10.86 5.24
C ASP A 175 6.91 -11.01 4.15
N THR A 176 5.64 -10.91 4.54
CA THR A 176 4.48 -11.04 3.65
C THR A 176 3.61 -9.81 3.77
N GLY A 177 3.35 -9.15 2.65
CA GLY A 177 2.46 -8.00 2.54
C GLY A 177 0.99 -8.40 2.38
N THR A 178 0.11 -7.41 2.53
CA THR A 178 -1.31 -7.59 2.30
C THR A 178 -1.83 -6.56 1.30
N ILE A 179 -2.66 -7.02 0.37
CA ILE A 179 -3.54 -6.21 -0.45
C ILE A 179 -4.95 -6.59 -0.03
N GLY A 180 -5.72 -5.63 0.46
CA GLY A 180 -7.06 -5.85 1.02
C GLY A 180 -8.11 -6.28 0.00
N HIS A 181 -9.34 -6.37 0.46
CA HIS A 181 -10.49 -6.70 -0.38
C HIS A 181 -10.91 -5.50 -1.24
N HIS A 182 -11.44 -5.76 -2.45
CA HIS A 182 -11.94 -4.73 -3.38
C HIS A 182 -10.91 -3.63 -3.72
N VAL A 183 -9.63 -3.96 -3.67
CA VAL A 183 -8.55 -3.04 -4.05
C VAL A 183 -8.42 -2.97 -5.55
N THR A 184 -8.23 -1.76 -6.09
CA THR A 184 -7.92 -1.54 -7.51
C THR A 184 -6.51 -0.99 -7.65
N ILE A 185 -5.65 -1.66 -8.43
CA ILE A 185 -4.29 -1.19 -8.75
C ILE A 185 -4.13 -1.26 -10.27
N VAL A 186 -4.05 -0.11 -10.92
CA VAL A 186 -3.92 -0.04 -12.38
C VAL A 186 -2.78 0.91 -12.79
N ASP A 187 -2.07 0.54 -13.84
CA ASP A 187 -0.98 1.34 -14.43
C ASP A 187 0.12 1.77 -13.43
N ALA A 188 0.32 1.00 -12.35
CA ALA A 188 1.29 1.33 -11.33
C ALA A 188 2.71 0.81 -11.65
N GLY A 189 3.72 1.59 -11.27
CA GLY A 189 5.11 1.21 -11.45
C GLY A 189 5.58 0.26 -10.33
N TYR A 190 6.38 0.79 -9.41
CA TYR A 190 7.10 0.01 -8.40
C TYR A 190 6.42 0.09 -7.02
N ILE A 191 5.90 -1.05 -6.54
CA ILE A 191 5.31 -1.18 -5.20
C ILE A 191 6.16 -2.16 -4.39
N LYS A 192 6.87 -1.65 -3.36
CA LYS A 192 7.76 -2.47 -2.53
C LYS A 192 7.50 -2.24 -1.04
N ASN A 193 7.30 -3.32 -0.28
CA ASN A 193 7.11 -3.27 1.17
C ASN A 193 5.95 -2.34 1.57
N VAL A 194 4.82 -2.47 0.89
CA VAL A 194 3.62 -1.65 1.14
C VAL A 194 2.47 -2.54 1.59
N ARG A 195 1.83 -2.19 2.70
CA ARG A 195 0.56 -2.78 3.12
C ARG A 195 -0.58 -1.92 2.57
N ILE A 196 -1.54 -2.55 1.90
CA ILE A 196 -2.67 -1.87 1.25
C ILE A 196 -3.96 -2.37 1.88
N GLY A 197 -4.72 -1.47 2.48
CA GLY A 197 -6.03 -1.74 3.10
C GLY A 197 -7.14 -1.93 2.07
N ASP A 198 -8.33 -2.30 2.58
CA ASP A 198 -9.48 -2.60 1.74
C ASP A 198 -9.97 -1.38 0.94
N TYR A 199 -10.57 -1.61 -0.23
CA TYR A 199 -11.16 -0.58 -1.09
C TYR A 199 -10.19 0.52 -1.54
N CYS A 200 -8.88 0.33 -1.36
CA CYS A 200 -7.87 1.28 -1.82
C CYS A 200 -7.84 1.33 -3.36
N LYS A 201 -7.69 2.53 -3.91
CA LYS A 201 -7.59 2.76 -5.34
C LYS A 201 -6.22 3.36 -5.67
N ILE A 202 -5.43 2.69 -6.51
CA ILE A 202 -4.11 3.14 -6.96
C ILE A 202 -4.12 3.18 -8.48
N GLU A 203 -3.98 4.37 -9.06
CA GLU A 203 -4.02 4.60 -10.51
C GLU A 203 -2.78 5.37 -10.96
N GLY A 204 -1.93 4.74 -11.75
CA GLY A 204 -0.76 5.39 -12.34
C GLY A 204 0.34 5.83 -11.36
N ALA A 205 0.38 5.28 -10.15
CA ALA A 205 1.42 5.59 -9.19
C ALA A 205 2.81 5.19 -9.71
N GLY A 206 3.79 6.09 -9.63
CA GLY A 206 5.15 5.83 -10.09
C GLY A 206 5.92 4.89 -9.17
N ARG A 207 5.95 5.20 -7.88
CA ARG A 207 6.63 4.38 -6.87
C ARG A 207 5.99 4.52 -5.49
N LEU A 208 5.73 3.39 -4.86
CA LEU A 208 5.34 3.32 -3.45
C LEU A 208 6.31 2.38 -2.73
N LYS A 209 7.00 2.85 -1.69
CA LYS A 209 8.00 2.07 -1.01
C LYS A 209 7.94 2.25 0.50
N ASN A 210 7.97 1.13 1.23
CA ASN A 210 8.02 1.07 2.68
C ASN A 210 6.91 1.90 3.35
N GLY A 211 5.65 1.46 3.17
CA GLY A 211 4.51 2.23 3.68
C GLY A 211 3.26 1.43 3.98
N SER A 212 2.29 2.12 4.56
CA SER A 212 0.93 1.61 4.81
C SER A 212 -0.12 2.56 4.22
N LEU A 213 -1.07 1.98 3.50
CA LEU A 213 -2.29 2.62 3.04
C LEU A 213 -3.45 2.07 3.87
N ASN A 214 -3.83 2.77 4.94
CA ASN A 214 -4.83 2.31 5.92
C ASN A 214 -6.25 2.61 5.43
N SER A 215 -6.57 2.11 4.25
CA SER A 215 -7.86 2.26 3.57
C SER A 215 -8.94 1.33 4.13
N ASN A 216 -10.19 1.71 3.99
CA ASN A 216 -11.36 0.92 4.34
C ASN A 216 -12.58 1.30 3.47
N GLU A 217 -13.65 0.51 3.55
CA GLU A 217 -14.86 0.68 2.74
C GLU A 217 -15.54 2.05 2.93
N GLN A 218 -15.61 2.55 4.18
CA GLN A 218 -16.30 3.79 4.50
C GLN A 218 -15.52 5.03 4.08
N ALA A 219 -14.21 4.91 4.00
CA ALA A 219 -13.30 6.00 3.68
C ALA A 219 -12.10 5.47 2.88
N PRO A 220 -12.28 5.13 1.61
CA PRO A 220 -11.22 4.60 0.77
C PRO A 220 -10.11 5.64 0.54
N ILE A 221 -8.90 5.13 0.34
CA ILE A 221 -7.74 5.94 -0.08
C ILE A 221 -7.66 5.92 -1.60
N HIS A 222 -7.35 7.07 -2.18
CA HIS A 222 -6.99 7.20 -3.59
C HIS A 222 -5.55 7.68 -3.75
N ILE A 223 -4.77 6.92 -4.54
CA ILE A 223 -3.42 7.30 -4.97
C ILE A 223 -3.44 7.46 -6.48
N GLY A 224 -3.16 8.67 -6.95
CA GLY A 224 -3.28 9.04 -8.35
C GLY A 224 -1.97 8.97 -9.14
N TYR A 225 -2.04 9.52 -10.35
CA TYR A 225 -0.96 9.43 -11.34
C TYR A 225 0.31 10.16 -10.93
N GLY A 226 1.45 9.50 -11.18
CA GLY A 226 2.77 10.07 -10.96
C GLY A 226 3.20 10.18 -9.50
N VAL A 227 2.37 9.72 -8.55
CA VAL A 227 2.69 9.77 -7.13
C VAL A 227 3.92 8.93 -6.80
N VAL A 228 4.81 9.50 -5.99
CA VAL A 228 6.01 8.85 -5.46
C VAL A 228 6.04 8.99 -3.94
N CYS A 229 5.96 7.87 -3.23
CA CYS A 229 6.00 7.85 -1.76
C CYS A 229 7.06 6.87 -1.26
N ASP A 230 7.96 7.36 -0.41
CA ASP A 230 8.97 6.55 0.29
C ASP A 230 8.84 6.78 1.81
N ASP A 231 8.82 5.69 2.60
CA ASP A 231 8.74 5.74 4.07
C ASP A 231 7.50 6.50 4.57
N PHE A 232 6.33 5.98 4.32
CA PHE A 232 5.09 6.72 4.52
C PHE A 232 4.00 5.92 5.25
N ILE A 233 3.06 6.64 5.85
CA ILE A 233 1.77 6.11 6.30
C ILE A 233 0.68 7.07 5.83
N ILE A 234 -0.33 6.54 5.13
CA ILE A 234 -1.49 7.30 4.68
C ILE A 234 -2.74 6.66 5.28
N SER A 235 -3.54 7.48 5.97
CA SER A 235 -4.75 7.05 6.65
C SER A 235 -6.00 7.24 5.78
N SER A 236 -7.09 6.59 6.20
CA SER A 236 -8.34 6.46 5.45
C SER A 236 -8.94 7.80 4.97
N GLY A 237 -9.59 7.75 3.81
CA GLY A 237 -10.26 8.89 3.19
C GLY A 237 -9.33 9.92 2.58
N SER A 238 -8.04 9.65 2.53
CA SER A 238 -7.08 10.60 1.95
C SER A 238 -6.89 10.36 0.45
N ASN A 239 -6.69 11.47 -0.28
CA ASN A 239 -6.35 11.49 -1.69
C ASN A 239 -4.93 12.06 -1.86
N VAL A 240 -4.07 11.32 -2.54
CA VAL A 240 -2.71 11.77 -2.90
C VAL A 240 -2.57 11.62 -4.40
N GLU A 241 -2.47 12.72 -5.12
CA GLU A 241 -2.68 12.76 -6.56
C GLU A 241 -1.64 13.61 -7.30
N ASP A 242 -1.70 13.55 -8.62
CA ASP A 242 -1.08 14.51 -9.54
C ASP A 242 0.42 14.76 -9.32
N GLY A 243 1.22 13.71 -9.28
CA GLY A 243 2.67 13.84 -9.19
C GLY A 243 3.20 14.24 -7.81
N THR A 244 2.38 14.11 -6.77
CA THR A 244 2.80 14.38 -5.38
C THR A 244 3.97 13.48 -4.99
N MET A 245 4.97 14.06 -4.30
CA MET A 245 6.17 13.36 -3.84
C MET A 245 6.29 13.45 -2.31
N LEU A 246 6.31 12.29 -1.64
CA LEU A 246 6.39 12.21 -0.18
C LEU A 246 7.59 11.37 0.24
N THR A 247 8.36 11.87 1.21
CA THR A 247 9.48 11.12 1.80
C THR A 247 9.44 11.27 3.31
N ARG A 248 9.35 10.17 4.05
CA ARG A 248 9.19 10.15 5.51
C ARG A 248 8.04 11.05 5.96
N CYS A 249 6.84 10.71 5.53
CA CYS A 249 5.64 11.50 5.81
C CYS A 249 4.54 10.66 6.46
N PHE A 250 3.78 11.29 7.34
CA PHE A 250 2.53 10.77 7.88
C PHE A 250 1.37 11.62 7.40
N ILE A 251 0.42 10.99 6.71
CA ILE A 251 -0.80 11.62 6.22
C ILE A 251 -1.97 11.02 7.01
N SER A 252 -2.60 11.83 7.82
CA SER A 252 -3.76 11.42 8.60
C SER A 252 -5.03 11.34 7.74
N GLN A 253 -6.19 11.22 8.39
CA GLN A 253 -7.46 10.95 7.73
C GLN A 253 -7.95 12.16 6.91
N ALA A 254 -8.61 11.87 5.79
CA ALA A 254 -9.30 12.83 4.93
C ALA A 254 -8.40 14.01 4.47
N CYS A 255 -7.11 13.76 4.27
CA CYS A 255 -6.19 14.73 3.70
C CYS A 255 -6.23 14.67 2.17
N HIS A 256 -5.99 15.82 1.52
CA HIS A 256 -5.82 15.92 0.08
C HIS A 256 -4.47 16.55 -0.24
N LEU A 257 -3.62 15.83 -0.96
CA LEU A 257 -2.34 16.31 -1.44
C LEU A 257 -2.27 16.11 -2.95
N GLY A 258 -2.00 17.21 -3.70
CA GLY A 258 -2.07 17.13 -5.15
C GLY A 258 -1.26 18.23 -5.87
N HIS A 259 -1.40 18.25 -7.20
CA HIS A 259 -0.81 19.28 -8.06
C HIS A 259 0.71 19.41 -7.91
N ASN A 260 1.44 18.27 -7.91
CA ASN A 260 2.89 18.19 -7.73
C ASN A 260 3.39 18.71 -6.36
N TYR A 261 2.59 18.59 -5.31
CA TYR A 261 3.04 18.92 -3.96
C TYR A 261 4.21 18.01 -3.56
N SER A 262 5.23 18.57 -2.93
CA SER A 262 6.35 17.79 -2.41
C SER A 262 6.49 17.97 -0.90
N ALA A 263 6.71 16.87 -0.18
CA ALA A 263 6.94 16.92 1.25
C ALA A 263 8.01 15.95 1.71
N SER A 264 8.82 16.40 2.66
CA SER A 264 9.78 15.56 3.37
C SER A 264 9.69 15.79 4.88
N ASP A 265 9.92 14.73 5.66
CA ASP A 265 9.95 14.78 7.11
C ASP A 265 8.76 15.49 7.75
N SER A 266 7.54 15.23 7.24
CA SER A 266 6.38 16.04 7.56
C SER A 266 5.20 15.22 8.06
N LEU A 267 4.43 15.80 8.98
CA LEU A 267 3.20 15.22 9.52
C LEU A 267 2.02 16.10 9.13
N PHE A 268 1.04 15.51 8.45
CA PHE A 268 -0.21 16.16 8.06
C PHE A 268 -1.37 15.51 8.81
N PHE A 269 -2.05 16.28 9.66
CA PHE A 269 -3.18 15.76 10.43
C PHE A 269 -4.50 16.07 9.75
N ILE A 270 -5.60 15.60 10.33
CA ILE A 270 -6.92 15.46 9.73
C ILE A 270 -7.35 16.67 8.88
N ASN A 271 -7.87 16.39 7.68
CA ASN A 271 -8.42 17.39 6.73
C ASN A 271 -7.41 18.45 6.29
N CYS A 272 -6.12 18.12 6.17
CA CYS A 272 -5.18 19.00 5.49
C CYS A 272 -5.40 18.93 3.98
N GLN A 273 -5.38 20.08 3.32
CA GLN A 273 -5.37 20.22 1.87
C GLN A 273 -4.10 20.94 1.44
N GLU A 274 -3.25 20.26 0.68
CA GLU A 274 -1.91 20.73 0.32
C GLU A 274 -1.69 20.58 -1.18
N GLU A 275 -1.55 21.67 -1.88
CA GLU A 275 -1.41 21.70 -3.33
C GLU A 275 -0.30 22.65 -3.78
N ASN A 276 0.36 22.32 -4.89
CA ASN A 276 1.31 23.20 -5.60
C ASN A 276 2.53 23.71 -4.80
N GLY A 277 2.78 23.22 -3.60
CA GLY A 277 3.81 23.74 -2.69
C GLY A 277 4.88 22.73 -2.32
N GLU A 278 5.73 23.16 -1.40
CA GLU A 278 6.76 22.31 -0.78
C GLU A 278 6.70 22.43 0.74
N ALA A 279 6.89 21.30 1.42
CA ALA A 279 6.99 21.23 2.86
C ALA A 279 8.24 20.43 3.30
N CYS A 280 8.95 20.93 4.28
CA CYS A 280 10.05 20.24 4.91
C CYS A 280 9.99 20.38 6.43
N ALA A 281 10.05 19.27 7.15
CA ALA A 281 10.07 19.22 8.61
C ALA A 281 8.86 19.95 9.26
N ILE A 282 7.66 19.82 8.71
CA ILE A 282 6.49 20.50 9.26
C ILE A 282 5.62 19.58 10.12
N PHE A 283 4.93 20.23 11.07
CA PHE A 283 3.81 19.67 11.79
C PHE A 283 2.55 20.46 11.37
N ALA A 284 1.82 19.93 10.40
CA ALA A 284 0.55 20.51 9.95
C ALA A 284 -0.58 20.03 10.88
N GLY A 285 -1.21 20.97 11.58
CA GLY A 285 -2.37 20.72 12.44
C GLY A 285 -3.63 20.36 11.67
N LEU A 286 -4.77 20.48 12.33
CA LEU A 286 -6.06 20.13 11.74
C LEU A 286 -6.57 21.22 10.78
N LEU A 287 -7.29 20.81 9.72
CA LEU A 287 -8.04 21.73 8.83
C LEU A 287 -7.17 22.78 8.13
N ARG A 288 -5.94 22.44 7.83
CA ARG A 288 -5.04 23.34 7.15
C ARG A 288 -5.23 23.29 5.63
N VAL A 289 -5.13 24.44 4.96
CA VAL A 289 -5.19 24.56 3.50
C VAL A 289 -4.00 25.35 2.97
N THR A 290 -3.33 24.81 1.93
CA THR A 290 -2.30 25.49 1.15
C THR A 290 -2.49 25.12 -0.31
N ASP A 291 -2.80 26.09 -1.15
CA ASP A 291 -3.17 25.88 -2.55
C ASP A 291 -2.37 26.73 -3.56
N HIS A 292 -1.47 27.58 -3.07
CA HIS A 292 -0.72 28.49 -3.92
C HIS A 292 0.63 27.91 -4.38
N LYS A 293 0.95 28.11 -5.66
CA LYS A 293 2.29 27.85 -6.20
C LYS A 293 3.33 28.66 -5.43
N TYR A 294 4.52 28.09 -5.26
CA TYR A 294 5.66 28.68 -4.52
C TYR A 294 5.44 28.81 -3.00
N THR A 295 4.44 28.14 -2.44
CA THR A 295 4.36 28.01 -0.99
C THR A 295 5.49 27.11 -0.50
N LEU A 296 6.31 27.64 0.40
CA LEU A 296 7.40 26.91 1.05
C LEU A 296 7.18 26.91 2.57
N LEU A 297 7.04 25.75 3.15
CA LEU A 297 6.82 25.57 4.57
C LEU A 297 7.99 24.81 5.16
N ILE A 298 8.71 25.42 6.11
CA ILE A 298 9.91 24.83 6.69
C ILE A 298 9.85 24.86 8.21
N ALA A 299 10.14 23.75 8.84
CA ALA A 299 10.46 23.59 10.26
C ALA A 299 9.47 24.31 11.22
N GLY A 300 8.17 24.21 10.94
CA GLY A 300 7.14 24.91 11.67
C GLY A 300 5.94 24.07 12.09
N ILE A 301 5.16 24.63 13.04
CA ILE A 301 3.82 24.14 13.35
C ILE A 301 2.84 25.08 12.67
N PHE A 302 1.94 24.50 11.88
CA PHE A 302 0.95 25.24 11.12
C PHE A 302 -0.45 24.74 11.49
N TYR A 303 -1.36 25.64 11.83
CA TYR A 303 -2.75 25.36 12.21
C TYR A 303 -3.71 26.10 11.28
#